data_6f15dac5978702343b8e08bb12d647c0
#
_entry.id   6f15dac5978702343b8e08bb12d647c0
#
_cell.length_a   1.000
_cell.length_b   1.000
_cell.length_c   1.000
_cell.angle_alpha   90.00
_cell.angle_beta   90.00
_cell.angle_gamma   90.00
#
_symmetry.space_group_name_H-M   'P 1'
#
loop_
_entity.id
_entity.type
_entity.pdbx_description
1 polymer ?
#
loop_
_entity_poly.entity_id
_entity_poly.type
_entity_poly.pdbx_seq_one_letter_code
_entity_poly.pdbx_strand_id
1 'polypeptide(L)'
;MVRDARPEDADAVAAIVAHGLAAKYRPALGGAAARAIAALVRHDMEAGTGSRHLVAELDGRIAGAVHLVTGGGPPSGTTATLVRAVGWWTALRAILVLSLLAHEGIRPDEAYLDELAVADWARRRGVGRALLEACVREGRRAGRRRLTLWVTTDNAPARALYAAAGFEETRRRRMLAGRLVFRAPAASLMARPLAPG
;
A
#
# COMPACT_ATOMS: atom_id res chain seq x y z
N MET A 1 0.36 -10.92 -15.92
CA MET A 1 1.23 -9.79 -16.35
C MET A 1 1.14 -8.68 -15.32
N VAL A 2 2.22 -7.90 -15.07
CA VAL A 2 2.15 -6.71 -14.19
C VAL A 2 2.28 -5.46 -15.06
N ARG A 3 1.40 -4.50 -14.85
CA ARG A 3 1.33 -3.22 -15.59
C ARG A 3 0.94 -2.06 -14.65
N ASP A 4 1.06 -0.84 -15.13
CA ASP A 4 0.45 0.31 -14.47
C ASP A 4 -1.07 0.14 -14.42
N ALA A 5 -1.64 0.56 -13.30
CA ALA A 5 -3.09 0.62 -13.16
C ALA A 5 -3.64 1.78 -14.00
N ARG A 6 -4.85 1.60 -14.52
CA ARG A 6 -5.61 2.59 -15.27
C ARG A 6 -6.77 3.09 -14.42
N PRO A 7 -7.35 4.27 -14.70
CA PRO A 7 -8.50 4.76 -13.95
C PRO A 7 -9.67 3.77 -13.86
N GLU A 8 -9.90 2.98 -14.91
CA GLU A 8 -10.91 1.93 -14.95
C GLU A 8 -10.63 0.76 -13.98
N ASP A 9 -9.38 0.54 -13.59
CA ASP A 9 -9.01 -0.51 -12.63
C ASP A 9 -9.32 -0.12 -11.17
N ALA A 10 -9.59 1.16 -10.89
CA ALA A 10 -9.66 1.70 -9.53
C ALA A 10 -10.67 0.97 -8.64
N ASP A 11 -11.82 0.55 -9.15
CA ASP A 11 -12.81 -0.18 -8.36
C ASP A 11 -12.33 -1.60 -8.02
N ALA A 12 -11.70 -2.29 -8.97
CA ALA A 12 -11.12 -3.62 -8.74
C ALA A 12 -9.94 -3.54 -7.74
N VAL A 13 -9.06 -2.55 -7.90
CA VAL A 13 -7.97 -2.25 -6.96
C VAL A 13 -8.54 -2.00 -5.56
N ALA A 14 -9.54 -1.11 -5.46
CA ALA A 14 -10.15 -0.77 -4.17
C ALA A 14 -10.80 -1.97 -3.49
N ALA A 15 -11.49 -2.82 -4.22
CA ALA A 15 -12.09 -4.04 -3.68
C ALA A 15 -11.02 -4.99 -3.11
N ILE A 16 -9.94 -5.22 -3.84
CA ILE A 16 -8.83 -6.08 -3.43
C ILE A 16 -8.10 -5.51 -2.20
N VAL A 17 -7.81 -4.20 -2.22
CA VAL A 17 -7.10 -3.52 -1.12
C VAL A 17 -7.97 -3.45 0.13
N ALA A 18 -9.25 -3.06 0.02
CA ALA A 18 -10.17 -2.98 1.15
C ALA A 18 -10.38 -4.34 1.82
N HIS A 19 -10.41 -5.42 1.04
CA HIS A 19 -10.53 -6.78 1.56
C HIS A 19 -9.20 -7.27 2.14
N GLY A 20 -8.12 -7.19 1.36
CA GLY A 20 -6.81 -7.71 1.74
C GLY A 20 -6.17 -6.97 2.92
N LEU A 21 -6.47 -5.67 3.08
CA LEU A 21 -6.00 -4.81 4.16
C LEU A 21 -7.13 -4.40 5.12
N ALA A 22 -8.14 -5.26 5.29
CA ALA A 22 -9.30 -4.98 6.13
C ALA A 22 -8.91 -4.58 7.56
N ALA A 23 -7.86 -5.17 8.14
CA ALA A 23 -7.35 -4.80 9.45
C ALA A 23 -6.87 -3.35 9.53
N LYS A 24 -6.34 -2.79 8.42
CA LYS A 24 -5.93 -1.37 8.30
C LYS A 24 -7.15 -0.44 8.13
N TYR A 25 -8.08 -0.81 7.26
CA TYR A 25 -9.11 0.12 6.79
C TYR A 25 -10.45 0.04 7.52
N ARG A 26 -10.86 -1.14 8.04
CA ARG A 26 -12.14 -1.28 8.75
C ARG A 26 -12.27 -0.36 9.96
N PRO A 27 -11.26 -0.21 10.84
CA PRO A 27 -11.36 0.71 11.97
C PRO A 27 -11.52 2.17 11.54
N ALA A 28 -10.92 2.56 10.41
CA ALA A 28 -10.92 3.93 9.91
C ALA A 28 -12.18 4.27 9.10
N LEU A 29 -12.55 3.42 8.15
CA LEU A 29 -13.51 3.69 7.09
C LEU A 29 -14.78 2.82 7.16
N GLY A 30 -14.74 1.70 7.91
CA GLY A 30 -15.87 0.76 7.97
C GLY A 30 -16.26 0.23 6.59
N GLY A 31 -17.56 0.22 6.31
CA GLY A 31 -18.12 -0.20 5.02
C GLY A 31 -17.81 0.74 3.84
N ALA A 32 -17.32 1.96 4.11
CA ALA A 32 -16.97 2.93 3.07
C ALA A 32 -15.55 2.74 2.50
N ALA A 33 -14.79 1.75 2.99
CA ALA A 33 -13.39 1.58 2.64
C ALA A 33 -13.16 1.45 1.12
N ALA A 34 -13.88 0.58 0.43
CA ALA A 34 -13.71 0.40 -1.02
C ALA A 34 -13.98 1.69 -1.79
N ARG A 35 -15.06 2.43 -1.45
CA ARG A 35 -15.39 3.71 -2.09
C ARG A 35 -14.33 4.77 -1.85
N ALA A 36 -13.82 4.88 -0.61
CA ALA A 36 -12.76 5.82 -0.28
C ALA A 36 -11.47 5.51 -1.07
N ILE A 37 -11.05 4.25 -1.06
CA ILE A 37 -9.84 3.80 -1.75
C ILE A 37 -9.97 4.03 -3.26
N ALA A 38 -11.10 3.69 -3.89
CA ALA A 38 -11.32 3.92 -5.32
C ALA A 38 -11.19 5.41 -5.69
N ALA A 39 -11.78 6.30 -4.88
CA ALA A 39 -11.70 7.73 -5.11
C ALA A 39 -10.25 8.26 -4.97
N LEU A 40 -9.52 7.78 -3.97
CA LEU A 40 -8.14 8.18 -3.73
C LEU A 40 -7.20 7.65 -4.80
N VAL A 41 -7.37 6.40 -5.23
CA VAL A 41 -6.60 5.77 -6.32
C VAL A 41 -6.77 6.55 -7.62
N ARG A 42 -8.01 6.90 -8.02
CA ARG A 42 -8.26 7.73 -9.21
C ARG A 42 -7.61 9.11 -9.08
N HIS A 43 -7.80 9.76 -7.95
CA HIS A 43 -7.22 11.08 -7.70
C HIS A 43 -5.69 11.08 -7.78
N ASP A 44 -5.04 10.06 -7.24
CA ASP A 44 -3.58 9.92 -7.26
C ASP A 44 -3.06 9.66 -8.69
N MET A 45 -3.75 8.81 -9.47
CA MET A 45 -3.42 8.57 -10.86
C MET A 45 -3.56 9.83 -11.73
N GLU A 46 -4.62 10.63 -11.52
CA GLU A 46 -4.86 11.87 -12.25
C GLU A 46 -3.83 12.96 -11.91
N ALA A 47 -3.38 13.00 -10.66
CA ALA A 47 -2.43 14.00 -10.18
C ALA A 47 -1.00 13.79 -10.70
N GLY A 48 -0.65 12.56 -11.14
CA GLY A 48 0.67 12.23 -11.68
C GLY A 48 1.81 12.50 -10.71
N THR A 49 1.62 12.24 -9.43
CA THR A 49 2.61 12.43 -8.37
C THR A 49 3.73 11.38 -8.44
N GLY A 50 4.72 11.47 -7.55
CA GLY A 50 5.80 10.48 -7.43
C GLY A 50 5.35 9.11 -6.88
N SER A 51 4.07 8.75 -7.02
CA SER A 51 3.51 7.46 -6.68
C SER A 51 3.02 6.71 -7.92
N ARG A 52 2.97 5.40 -7.83
CA ARG A 52 2.50 4.51 -8.91
C ARG A 52 1.62 3.41 -8.34
N HIS A 53 0.49 3.21 -8.98
CA HIS A 53 -0.35 2.05 -8.75
C HIS A 53 -0.07 1.00 -9.83
N LEU A 54 0.41 -0.19 -9.41
CA LEU A 54 0.64 -1.30 -10.32
C LEU A 54 -0.39 -2.40 -10.04
N VAL A 55 -0.85 -3.05 -11.10
CA VAL A 55 -1.77 -4.18 -11.00
C VAL A 55 -1.16 -5.42 -11.62
N ALA A 56 -1.43 -6.56 -11.01
CA ALA A 56 -1.16 -7.87 -11.60
C ALA A 56 -2.44 -8.42 -12.20
N GLU A 57 -2.37 -8.78 -13.46
CA GLU A 57 -3.47 -9.35 -14.19
C GLU A 57 -3.21 -10.85 -14.43
N LEU A 58 -4.23 -11.66 -14.17
CA LEU A 58 -4.21 -13.09 -14.31
C LEU A 58 -5.57 -13.53 -14.91
N ASP A 59 -5.54 -14.27 -16.01
CA ASP A 59 -6.72 -14.74 -16.69
C ASP A 59 -7.72 -13.60 -17.05
N GLY A 60 -7.19 -12.45 -17.51
CA GLY A 60 -7.97 -11.27 -17.90
C GLY A 60 -8.61 -10.50 -16.71
N ARG A 61 -8.25 -10.83 -15.46
CA ARG A 61 -8.82 -10.22 -14.26
C ARG A 61 -7.71 -9.63 -13.38
N ILE A 62 -7.98 -8.52 -12.69
CA ILE A 62 -7.07 -7.97 -11.71
C ILE A 62 -6.96 -8.94 -10.52
N ALA A 63 -5.78 -9.49 -10.33
CA ALA A 63 -5.44 -10.49 -9.33
C ALA A 63 -4.76 -9.92 -8.09
N GLY A 64 -4.19 -8.72 -8.20
CA GLY A 64 -3.54 -8.03 -7.10
C GLY A 64 -3.14 -6.62 -7.49
N ALA A 65 -2.86 -5.80 -6.49
CA ALA A 65 -2.47 -4.42 -6.65
C ALA A 65 -1.39 -4.03 -5.63
N VAL A 66 -0.58 -3.06 -6.01
CA VAL A 66 0.44 -2.46 -5.14
C VAL A 66 0.50 -0.95 -5.38
N HIS A 67 0.63 -0.19 -4.29
CA HIS A 67 0.92 1.23 -4.31
C HIS A 67 2.38 1.45 -3.95
N LEU A 68 3.14 2.04 -4.86
CA LEU A 68 4.56 2.34 -4.74
C LEU A 68 4.78 3.84 -4.76
N VAL A 69 5.38 4.37 -3.72
CA VAL A 69 5.76 5.79 -3.62
C VAL A 69 7.26 5.90 -3.86
N THR A 70 7.63 6.67 -4.88
CA THR A 70 9.03 6.91 -5.25
C THR A 70 9.50 8.34 -4.97
N GLY A 71 8.60 9.20 -4.50
CA GLY A 71 8.92 10.58 -4.13
C GLY A 71 7.64 11.43 -4.01
N GLY A 72 7.80 12.68 -3.58
CA GLY A 72 6.66 13.57 -3.35
C GLY A 72 5.85 13.21 -2.09
N GLY A 73 4.82 14.01 -1.84
CA GLY A 73 3.79 13.74 -0.83
C GLY A 73 2.48 13.35 -1.49
N PRO A 74 1.41 13.17 -0.71
CA PRO A 74 0.08 12.96 -1.26
C PRO A 74 -0.31 14.14 -2.16
N PRO A 75 -1.06 13.88 -3.26
CA PRO A 75 -1.50 14.95 -4.16
C PRO A 75 -2.31 16.02 -3.44
N SER A 76 -2.23 17.25 -3.94
CA SER A 76 -3.10 18.33 -3.45
C SER A 76 -4.57 17.93 -3.61
N GLY A 77 -5.39 18.19 -2.60
CA GLY A 77 -6.81 17.86 -2.64
C GLY A 77 -7.17 16.43 -2.17
N THR A 78 -6.22 15.60 -1.76
CA THR A 78 -6.47 14.25 -1.23
C THR A 78 -7.53 14.25 -0.11
N THR A 79 -7.43 15.17 0.86
CA THR A 79 -8.43 15.32 1.92
C THR A 79 -9.82 15.69 1.39
N ALA A 80 -9.89 16.62 0.44
CA ALA A 80 -11.16 17.02 -0.17
C ALA A 80 -11.79 15.85 -0.96
N THR A 81 -10.98 15.07 -1.65
CA THR A 81 -11.42 13.87 -2.35
C THR A 81 -11.97 12.83 -1.38
N LEU A 82 -11.29 12.60 -0.25
CA LEU A 82 -11.77 11.71 0.79
C LEU A 82 -13.11 12.19 1.38
N VAL A 83 -13.21 13.48 1.71
CA VAL A 83 -14.46 14.07 2.23
C VAL A 83 -15.62 13.92 1.24
N ARG A 84 -15.38 14.17 -0.06
CA ARG A 84 -16.40 13.96 -1.10
C ARG A 84 -16.83 12.50 -1.22
N ALA A 85 -15.90 11.57 -1.09
CA ALA A 85 -16.18 10.15 -1.22
C ALA A 85 -16.99 9.57 -0.06
N VAL A 86 -16.70 9.99 1.19
CA VAL A 86 -17.24 9.31 2.39
C VAL A 86 -17.91 10.23 3.40
N GLY A 87 -18.00 11.52 3.12
CA GLY A 87 -18.51 12.53 4.04
C GLY A 87 -17.49 12.93 5.11
N TRP A 88 -17.67 14.13 5.68
CA TRP A 88 -16.67 14.75 6.52
C TRP A 88 -16.41 14.00 7.86
N TRP A 89 -17.43 13.45 8.50
CA TRP A 89 -17.28 12.69 9.74
C TRP A 89 -16.45 11.40 9.54
N THR A 90 -16.75 10.66 8.48
CA THR A 90 -15.99 9.45 8.15
C THR A 90 -14.56 9.80 7.73
N ALA A 91 -14.38 10.88 6.99
CA ALA A 91 -13.05 11.36 6.59
C ALA A 91 -12.23 11.80 7.80
N LEU A 92 -12.80 12.58 8.73
CA LEU A 92 -12.12 12.98 9.96
C LEU A 92 -11.72 11.76 10.80
N ARG A 93 -12.62 10.82 11.00
CA ARG A 93 -12.31 9.56 11.69
C ARG A 93 -11.19 8.80 11.00
N ALA A 94 -11.24 8.70 9.67
CA ALA A 94 -10.22 8.01 8.91
C ALA A 94 -8.84 8.66 9.07
N ILE A 95 -8.77 9.99 8.98
CA ILE A 95 -7.52 10.75 9.18
C ILE A 95 -6.97 10.49 10.59
N LEU A 96 -7.80 10.62 11.63
CA LEU A 96 -7.39 10.41 13.02
C LEU A 96 -6.92 8.97 13.27
N VAL A 97 -7.68 7.99 12.80
CA VAL A 97 -7.33 6.56 13.00
C VAL A 97 -6.10 6.16 12.21
N LEU A 98 -6.01 6.56 10.93
CA LEU A 98 -4.86 6.20 10.09
C LEU A 98 -3.60 6.96 10.51
N SER A 99 -3.70 8.14 11.13
CA SER A 99 -2.54 8.84 11.67
C SER A 99 -1.81 8.05 12.76
N LEU A 100 -2.50 7.13 13.45
CA LEU A 100 -1.86 6.21 14.40
C LEU A 100 -0.88 5.23 13.71
N LEU A 101 -1.06 5.02 12.41
CA LEU A 101 -0.16 4.21 11.57
C LEU A 101 0.89 5.06 10.86
N ALA A 102 0.80 6.40 10.98
CA ALA A 102 1.72 7.30 10.30
C ALA A 102 3.17 7.00 10.73
N HIS A 103 4.04 7.01 9.75
CA HIS A 103 5.46 6.73 9.90
C HIS A 103 6.26 8.02 9.69
N GLU A 104 7.52 7.99 10.08
CA GLU A 104 8.48 9.01 9.65
C GLU A 104 8.47 9.09 8.12
N GLY A 105 8.61 10.30 7.57
CA GLY A 105 8.55 10.52 6.12
C GLY A 105 9.48 9.59 5.32
N ILE A 106 9.12 9.32 4.09
CA ILE A 106 9.92 8.52 3.15
C ILE A 106 11.21 9.31 2.86
N ARG A 107 12.36 8.67 3.00
CA ARG A 107 13.66 9.32 2.72
C ARG A 107 13.82 9.57 1.22
N PRO A 108 14.55 10.59 0.81
CA PRO A 108 14.73 10.92 -0.61
C PRO A 108 15.38 9.79 -1.44
N ASP A 109 16.16 8.92 -0.79
CA ASP A 109 16.84 7.79 -1.42
C ASP A 109 16.01 6.49 -1.39
N GLU A 110 14.78 6.52 -0.87
CA GLU A 110 13.91 5.35 -0.72
C GLU A 110 12.74 5.36 -1.71
N ALA A 111 12.40 4.17 -2.18
CA ALA A 111 11.05 3.86 -2.64
C ALA A 111 10.30 3.20 -1.50
N TYR A 112 9.03 3.52 -1.33
CA TYR A 112 8.20 3.00 -0.25
C TYR A 112 6.99 2.24 -0.81
N LEU A 113 6.85 1.00 -0.40
CA LEU A 113 5.69 0.17 -0.70
C LEU A 113 4.66 0.41 0.40
N ASP A 114 3.61 1.19 0.08
CA ASP A 114 2.57 1.54 1.03
C ASP A 114 1.53 0.43 1.18
N GLU A 115 1.11 -0.15 0.07
CA GLU A 115 0.08 -1.18 0.05
C GLU A 115 0.42 -2.28 -0.94
N LEU A 116 0.21 -3.53 -0.55
CA LEU A 116 0.22 -4.69 -1.43
C LEU A 116 -0.91 -5.62 -1.03
N ALA A 117 -1.79 -5.90 -1.98
CA ALA A 117 -2.89 -6.82 -1.77
C ALA A 117 -3.06 -7.78 -2.94
N VAL A 118 -3.42 -9.01 -2.65
CA VAL A 118 -3.67 -10.08 -3.63
C VAL A 118 -5.07 -10.65 -3.37
N ALA A 119 -5.88 -10.75 -4.42
CA ALA A 119 -7.21 -11.34 -4.36
C ALA A 119 -7.13 -12.79 -3.86
N ASP A 120 -8.09 -13.23 -3.05
CA ASP A 120 -8.06 -14.56 -2.42
C ASP A 120 -7.94 -15.69 -3.43
N TRP A 121 -8.67 -15.60 -4.53
CA TRP A 121 -8.64 -16.60 -5.62
C TRP A 121 -7.29 -16.69 -6.35
N ALA A 122 -6.44 -15.64 -6.23
CA ALA A 122 -5.13 -15.54 -6.88
C ALA A 122 -3.95 -15.77 -5.91
N ARG A 123 -4.23 -16.03 -4.64
CA ARG A 123 -3.18 -16.33 -3.66
C ARG A 123 -2.41 -17.59 -4.01
N ARG A 124 -1.14 -17.64 -3.59
CA ARG A 124 -0.22 -18.77 -3.82
C ARG A 124 0.08 -19.07 -5.30
N ARG A 125 -0.30 -18.15 -6.21
CA ARG A 125 -0.04 -18.24 -7.65
C ARG A 125 1.10 -17.31 -8.12
N GLY A 126 1.96 -16.84 -7.19
CA GLY A 126 3.12 -15.98 -7.50
C GLY A 126 2.79 -14.49 -7.70
N VAL A 127 1.51 -14.07 -7.61
CA VAL A 127 1.07 -12.68 -7.87
C VAL A 127 1.78 -11.67 -7.00
N GLY A 128 1.86 -11.91 -5.68
CA GLY A 128 2.54 -11.00 -4.75
C GLY A 128 4.02 -10.85 -5.05
N ARG A 129 4.70 -11.93 -5.43
CA ARG A 129 6.11 -11.91 -5.85
C ARG A 129 6.30 -11.10 -7.13
N ALA A 130 5.45 -11.30 -8.13
CA ALA A 130 5.51 -10.54 -9.38
C ALA A 130 5.31 -9.03 -9.16
N LEU A 131 4.40 -8.63 -8.27
CA LEU A 131 4.21 -7.24 -7.86
C LEU A 131 5.46 -6.68 -7.17
N LEU A 132 6.06 -7.43 -6.23
CA LEU A 132 7.31 -6.99 -5.56
C LEU A 132 8.47 -6.82 -6.54
N GLU A 133 8.63 -7.74 -7.48
CA GLU A 133 9.65 -7.64 -8.53
C GLU A 133 9.42 -6.40 -9.42
N ALA A 134 8.16 -6.07 -9.72
CA ALA A 134 7.82 -4.83 -10.42
C ALA A 134 8.21 -3.60 -9.59
N CYS A 135 7.90 -3.57 -8.29
CA CYS A 135 8.31 -2.47 -7.41
C CYS A 135 9.84 -2.29 -7.36
N VAL A 136 10.60 -3.38 -7.35
CA VAL A 136 12.07 -3.34 -7.40
C VAL A 136 12.55 -2.70 -8.71
N ARG A 137 11.98 -3.09 -9.86
CA ARG A 137 12.32 -2.48 -11.15
C ARG A 137 12.00 -0.98 -11.18
N GLU A 138 10.81 -0.59 -10.70
CA GLU A 138 10.39 0.81 -10.68
C GLU A 138 11.21 1.65 -9.69
N GLY A 139 11.53 1.13 -8.52
CA GLY A 139 12.42 1.79 -7.57
C GLY A 139 13.81 2.06 -8.16
N ARG A 140 14.38 1.09 -8.89
CA ARG A 140 15.64 1.25 -9.62
C ARG A 140 15.53 2.31 -10.72
N ARG A 141 14.48 2.28 -11.55
CA ARG A 141 14.22 3.28 -12.60
C ARG A 141 14.10 4.69 -12.03
N ALA A 142 13.53 4.82 -10.83
CA ALA A 142 13.44 6.08 -10.11
C ALA A 142 14.74 6.49 -9.40
N GLY A 143 15.84 5.74 -9.58
CA GLY A 143 17.13 6.02 -8.96
C GLY A 143 17.15 5.85 -7.45
N ARG A 144 16.25 5.03 -6.88
CA ARG A 144 16.19 4.80 -5.44
C ARG A 144 17.20 3.74 -5.01
N ARG A 145 17.80 3.94 -3.84
CA ARG A 145 18.84 3.05 -3.31
C ARG A 145 18.28 1.88 -2.53
N ARG A 146 17.04 1.99 -2.05
CA ARG A 146 16.36 0.93 -1.28
C ARG A 146 14.85 0.99 -1.49
N LEU A 147 14.21 -0.17 -1.33
CA LEU A 147 12.76 -0.32 -1.26
C LEU A 147 12.40 -0.69 0.18
N THR A 148 11.51 0.07 0.79
CA THR A 148 11.10 -0.10 2.19
C THR A 148 9.61 -0.33 2.32
N LEU A 149 9.19 -0.96 3.40
CA LEU A 149 7.78 -1.17 3.76
C LEU A 149 7.63 -1.37 5.27
N TRP A 150 6.44 -1.08 5.77
CA TRP A 150 6.04 -1.49 7.11
C TRP A 150 5.09 -2.68 7.05
N VAL A 151 5.31 -3.65 7.94
CA VAL A 151 4.44 -4.83 8.10
C VAL A 151 4.20 -5.09 9.58
N THR A 152 2.98 -5.45 9.95
CA THR A 152 2.68 -5.84 11.33
C THR A 152 3.34 -7.17 11.66
N THR A 153 3.81 -7.31 12.90
CA THR A 153 4.62 -8.47 13.33
C THR A 153 3.83 -9.79 13.35
N ASP A 154 2.52 -9.72 13.43
CA ASP A 154 1.59 -10.84 13.37
C ASP A 154 1.22 -11.28 11.95
N ASN A 155 1.54 -10.49 10.92
CA ASN A 155 1.30 -10.87 9.53
C ASN A 155 2.40 -11.80 8.99
N ALA A 156 2.44 -13.03 9.51
CA ALA A 156 3.45 -14.01 9.12
C ALA A 156 3.49 -14.31 7.62
N PRO A 157 2.35 -14.43 6.89
CA PRO A 157 2.39 -14.66 5.45
C PRO A 157 3.05 -13.54 4.65
N ALA A 158 2.75 -12.27 4.98
CA ALA A 158 3.38 -11.12 4.31
C ALA A 158 4.87 -11.04 4.63
N ARG A 159 5.24 -11.23 5.90
CA ARG A 159 6.65 -11.24 6.31
C ARG A 159 7.47 -12.31 5.58
N ALA A 160 6.91 -13.52 5.45
CA ALA A 160 7.55 -14.60 4.69
C ALA A 160 7.72 -14.25 3.20
N LEU A 161 6.70 -13.62 2.58
CA LEU A 161 6.77 -13.14 1.21
C LEU A 161 7.89 -12.10 1.03
N TYR A 162 7.97 -11.12 1.95
CA TYR A 162 8.99 -10.07 1.89
C TYR A 162 10.40 -10.63 2.13
N ALA A 163 10.58 -11.50 3.12
CA ALA A 163 11.86 -12.15 3.38
C ALA A 163 12.33 -12.98 2.17
N ALA A 164 11.43 -13.76 1.56
CA ALA A 164 11.73 -14.51 0.33
C ALA A 164 12.05 -13.61 -0.87
N ALA A 165 11.61 -12.35 -0.85
CA ALA A 165 11.94 -11.34 -1.84
C ALA A 165 13.19 -10.50 -1.47
N GLY A 166 13.95 -10.89 -0.45
CA GLY A 166 15.22 -10.26 -0.05
C GLY A 166 15.06 -8.99 0.79
N PHE A 167 13.92 -8.82 1.47
CA PHE A 167 13.75 -7.77 2.48
C PHE A 167 14.24 -8.27 3.83
N GLU A 168 14.93 -7.40 4.56
CA GLU A 168 15.41 -7.65 5.91
C GLU A 168 14.74 -6.69 6.90
N GLU A 169 14.47 -7.15 8.14
CA GLU A 169 13.96 -6.29 9.20
C GLU A 169 15.06 -5.35 9.66
N THR A 170 14.84 -4.03 9.51
CA THR A 170 15.82 -3.00 9.89
C THR A 170 15.43 -2.29 11.17
N ARG A 171 14.14 -2.25 11.51
CA ARG A 171 13.61 -1.55 12.69
C ARG A 171 12.29 -2.17 13.12
N ARG A 172 12.04 -2.17 14.43
CA ARG A 172 10.76 -2.58 15.02
C ARG A 172 10.19 -1.46 15.88
N ARG A 173 8.89 -1.20 15.73
CA ARG A 173 8.15 -0.21 16.52
C ARG A 173 6.99 -0.86 17.24
N ARG A 174 6.87 -0.62 18.55
CA ARG A 174 5.67 -1.00 19.31
C ARG A 174 4.52 -0.06 18.97
N MET A 175 3.33 -0.60 18.79
CA MET A 175 2.13 0.15 18.42
C MET A 175 1.17 0.21 19.61
N LEU A 176 1.48 1.02 20.65
CA LEU A 176 0.67 1.06 21.88
C LEU A 176 -0.80 1.42 21.60
N ALA A 177 -1.07 2.54 20.92
CA ALA A 177 -2.41 2.95 20.52
C ALA A 177 -2.97 2.05 19.40
N GLY A 178 -2.12 1.65 18.45
CA GLY A 178 -2.48 0.77 17.34
C GLY A 178 -2.91 -0.63 17.78
N ARG A 179 -2.45 -1.12 18.95
CA ARG A 179 -2.87 -2.40 19.51
C ARG A 179 -4.38 -2.46 19.76
N LEU A 180 -4.96 -1.37 20.27
CA LEU A 180 -6.39 -1.29 20.55
C LEU A 180 -7.22 -1.19 19.27
N VAL A 181 -6.74 -0.41 18.28
CA VAL A 181 -7.48 -0.10 17.06
C VAL A 181 -7.27 -1.18 15.98
N PHE A 182 -6.02 -1.58 15.74
CA PHE A 182 -5.65 -2.48 14.64
C PHE A 182 -5.33 -3.91 15.10
N ARG A 183 -5.41 -4.18 16.41
CA ARG A 183 -5.05 -5.47 17.05
C ARG A 183 -3.62 -5.93 16.75
N ALA A 184 -2.76 -5.03 16.30
CA ALA A 184 -1.37 -5.32 15.97
C ALA A 184 -0.45 -4.80 17.08
N PRO A 185 0.36 -5.66 17.74
CA PRO A 185 1.19 -5.27 18.89
C PRO A 185 2.41 -4.44 18.48
N ALA A 186 2.91 -4.68 17.29
CA ALA A 186 4.09 -4.00 16.74
C ALA A 186 4.10 -4.06 15.21
N ALA A 187 4.91 -3.20 14.61
CA ALA A 187 5.23 -3.25 13.19
C ALA A 187 6.75 -3.25 12.99
N SER A 188 7.18 -3.92 11.92
CA SER A 188 8.58 -3.98 11.49
C SER A 188 8.73 -3.18 10.20
N LEU A 189 9.75 -2.32 10.18
CA LEU A 189 10.26 -1.75 8.94
C LEU A 189 11.14 -2.80 8.28
N MET A 190 10.80 -3.19 7.07
CA MET A 190 11.63 -4.07 6.27
C MET A 190 12.19 -3.28 5.08
N ALA A 191 13.43 -3.56 4.71
CA ALA A 191 14.13 -2.89 3.64
C ALA A 191 14.85 -3.89 2.74
N ARG A 192 14.87 -3.60 1.44
CA ARG A 192 15.67 -4.32 0.45
C ARG A 192 16.56 -3.32 -0.28
N PRO A 193 17.89 -3.51 -0.33
CA PRO A 193 18.77 -2.71 -1.17
C PRO A 193 18.40 -2.87 -2.65
N LEU A 194 18.43 -1.76 -3.37
CA LEU A 194 18.27 -1.72 -4.81
C LEU A 194 19.67 -1.47 -5.37
N ALA A 195 20.33 -2.51 -5.89
CA ALA A 195 21.61 -2.31 -6.57
C ALA A 195 21.44 -1.25 -7.68
N PRO A 196 22.43 -0.35 -7.87
CA PRO A 196 22.43 0.54 -9.03
C PRO A 196 22.32 -0.31 -10.31
N GLY A 197 21.39 0.09 -11.19
CA GLY A 197 21.23 -0.53 -12.50
C GLY A 197 22.37 -0.16 -13.44
#